data_da08e44125fa182175dfdd84f2308b72
#
_entry.id   da08e44125fa182175dfdd84f2308b72
#
_cell.length_a   1.000
_cell.length_b   1.000
_cell.length_c   1.000
_cell.angle_alpha   90.00
_cell.angle_beta   90.00
_cell.angle_gamma   90.00
#
_symmetry.space_group_name_H-M   'P 1'
#
loop_
_entity.id
_entity.type
_entity.pdbx_description
1 polymer ?
#
loop_
_entity_poly.entity_id
_entity_poly.type
_entity_poly.pdbx_seq_one_letter_code
_entity_poly.pdbx_strand_id
1 'polypeptide(L)'
;MFEKGFKNKVVEIRGHKIGLGENKLIKIPVDRLPTGTLIEIPVYIFNGKEAGPTILLQGGLHGDEVNSIELIRRMLIDKNYKIHRGCVIVVPLLNVFGFLNLSRNMHGKDVNRSFPGSKKGSLASRMAYYLMKEIVTNVDFGIDYHTGGEQRSNYPQIRYTPEDIRAKKIASLFNAPFMFGSKLISKSFRNECYKNNIPILVYEAGESLRLDEFAIKKGINGTLNVLQHFNMIAKSVVLEKSKNSIEISNRKWVRAKIAGLFSAIINNGDIVKKGQILGYIMDTYGETNFAVKAPYNGYIIAVNNFPIINMGDALFHIGK
;
A
#
# COMPACT_ATOMS: atom_id res chain seq x y z
N MET A 1 10.53 -18.04 -13.45
CA MET A 1 9.16 -17.68 -13.83
C MET A 1 8.99 -16.22 -14.27
N PHE A 2 9.85 -15.30 -13.86
CA PHE A 2 10.02 -13.99 -14.51
C PHE A 2 11.11 -14.00 -15.61
N GLU A 3 11.61 -15.18 -15.98
CA GLU A 3 12.77 -15.39 -16.88
C GLU A 3 12.41 -15.39 -18.37
N LYS A 4 11.17 -15.21 -18.76
CA LYS A 4 10.89 -14.90 -20.18
C LYS A 4 11.32 -13.46 -20.41
N GLY A 5 12.40 -13.31 -21.17
CA GLY A 5 13.18 -12.11 -21.37
C GLY A 5 12.32 -10.85 -21.47
N PHE A 6 12.47 -9.98 -20.49
CA PHE A 6 11.94 -8.62 -20.56
C PHE A 6 12.54 -7.94 -21.79
N LYS A 7 11.70 -7.28 -22.58
CA LYS A 7 12.15 -6.54 -23.77
C LYS A 7 12.32 -5.07 -23.42
N ASN A 8 13.39 -4.47 -23.90
CA ASN A 8 13.47 -3.01 -23.91
C ASN A 8 12.33 -2.49 -24.77
N LYS A 9 11.53 -1.59 -24.19
CA LYS A 9 10.41 -1.00 -24.90
C LYS A 9 10.32 0.50 -24.61
N VAL A 10 9.91 1.22 -25.62
CA VAL A 10 9.37 2.56 -25.44
C VAL A 10 8.09 2.40 -24.63
N VAL A 11 7.96 3.13 -23.55
CA VAL A 11 6.74 3.17 -22.74
C VAL A 11 5.84 4.25 -23.32
N GLU A 12 4.60 3.90 -23.65
CA GLU A 12 3.63 4.86 -24.15
C GLU A 12 2.48 5.03 -23.18
N ILE A 13 2.29 6.25 -22.69
CA ILE A 13 1.22 6.60 -21.76
C ILE A 13 0.53 7.85 -22.32
N ARG A 14 -0.75 7.75 -22.62
CA ARG A 14 -1.57 8.88 -23.09
C ARG A 14 -0.97 9.60 -24.31
N GLY A 15 -0.40 8.84 -25.26
CA GLY A 15 0.25 9.40 -26.45
C GLY A 15 1.67 9.95 -26.21
N HIS A 16 2.13 10.04 -24.98
CA HIS A 16 3.53 10.36 -24.66
C HIS A 16 4.39 9.11 -24.81
N LYS A 17 5.39 9.19 -25.68
CA LYS A 17 6.43 8.15 -25.82
C LYS A 17 7.61 8.51 -24.94
N ILE A 18 8.05 7.57 -24.12
CA ILE A 18 9.21 7.68 -23.24
C ILE A 18 10.24 6.67 -23.71
N GLY A 19 11.30 7.16 -24.32
CA GLY A 19 12.41 6.37 -24.88
C GLY A 19 13.29 5.75 -23.79
N LEU A 20 14.25 4.92 -24.24
CA LEU A 20 15.22 4.31 -23.37
C LEU A 20 16.19 5.36 -22.78
N GLY A 21 16.42 5.29 -21.48
CA GLY A 21 17.25 6.24 -20.74
C GLY A 21 16.55 7.58 -20.44
N GLU A 22 15.27 7.72 -20.79
CA GLU A 22 14.50 8.95 -20.55
C GLU A 22 13.75 8.89 -19.22
N ASN A 23 13.68 10.04 -18.55
CA ASN A 23 12.82 10.27 -17.40
C ASN A 23 11.83 11.36 -17.74
N LYS A 24 10.55 11.14 -17.42
CA LYS A 24 9.49 12.09 -17.77
C LYS A 24 8.43 12.17 -16.68
N LEU A 25 7.97 13.39 -16.40
CA LEU A 25 6.73 13.63 -15.68
C LEU A 25 5.64 13.92 -16.70
N ILE A 26 4.57 13.19 -16.66
CA ILE A 26 3.35 13.44 -17.42
C ILE A 26 2.18 13.65 -16.47
N LYS A 27 1.17 14.36 -16.93
CA LYS A 27 -0.08 14.56 -16.20
C LYS A 27 -1.23 14.03 -17.05
N ILE A 28 -1.96 13.07 -16.52
CA ILE A 28 -3.11 12.47 -17.21
C ILE A 28 -4.37 13.23 -16.82
N PRO A 29 -4.98 14.02 -17.71
CA PRO A 29 -6.22 14.72 -17.41
C PRO A 29 -7.37 13.70 -17.26
N VAL A 30 -8.07 13.79 -16.16
CA VAL A 30 -9.20 12.91 -15.79
C VAL A 30 -10.53 13.65 -15.87
N ASP A 31 -10.55 14.89 -15.40
CA ASP A 31 -11.75 15.71 -15.30
C ASP A 31 -11.44 17.21 -15.20
N ARG A 32 -12.47 18.03 -15.06
CA ARG A 32 -12.40 19.45 -14.75
C ARG A 32 -13.30 19.78 -13.57
N LEU A 33 -12.80 20.70 -12.73
CA LEU A 33 -13.65 21.35 -11.73
C LEU A 33 -14.65 22.32 -12.42
N PRO A 34 -15.75 22.68 -11.75
CA PRO A 34 -16.65 23.72 -12.25
C PRO A 34 -15.96 25.07 -12.55
N THR A 35 -14.83 25.34 -11.90
CA THR A 35 -13.95 26.49 -12.14
C THR A 35 -13.12 26.39 -13.42
N GLY A 36 -13.19 25.27 -14.16
CA GLY A 36 -12.37 25.00 -15.33
C GLY A 36 -11.00 24.38 -15.03
N THR A 37 -10.58 24.30 -13.76
CA THR A 37 -9.30 23.71 -13.36
C THR A 37 -9.25 22.22 -13.68
N LEU A 38 -8.17 21.79 -14.35
CA LEU A 38 -7.96 20.37 -14.67
C LEU A 38 -7.67 19.54 -13.41
N ILE A 39 -8.27 18.36 -13.38
CA ILE A 39 -7.95 17.31 -12.42
C ILE A 39 -7.09 16.29 -13.16
N GLU A 40 -5.86 16.11 -12.69
CA GLU A 40 -4.86 15.31 -13.37
C GLU A 40 -4.22 14.30 -12.42
N ILE A 41 -3.82 13.14 -12.97
CA ILE A 41 -2.96 12.17 -12.28
C ILE A 41 -1.52 12.45 -12.66
N PRO A 42 -0.65 12.86 -11.71
CA PRO A 42 0.79 13.01 -11.98
C PRO A 42 1.44 11.63 -12.07
N VAL A 43 2.21 11.39 -13.11
CA VAL A 43 2.89 10.11 -13.36
C VAL A 43 4.34 10.39 -13.70
N TYR A 44 5.25 9.90 -12.87
CA TYR A 44 6.69 9.92 -13.14
C TYR A 44 7.07 8.61 -13.80
N ILE A 45 7.86 8.66 -14.87
CA ILE A 45 8.35 7.50 -15.59
C ILE A 45 9.88 7.58 -15.64
N PHE A 46 10.53 6.52 -15.19
CA PHE A 46 11.98 6.34 -15.22
C PHE A 46 12.26 5.11 -16.10
N ASN A 47 12.64 5.33 -17.36
CA ASN A 47 12.87 4.25 -18.31
C ASN A 47 14.38 4.02 -18.49
N GLY A 48 14.88 2.89 -17.99
CA GLY A 48 16.28 2.51 -18.09
C GLY A 48 16.72 2.21 -19.53
N LYS A 49 18.04 2.13 -19.74
CA LYS A 49 18.63 1.79 -21.05
C LYS A 49 18.59 0.30 -21.35
N GLU A 50 18.58 -0.54 -20.32
CA GLU A 50 18.64 -2.00 -20.45
C GLU A 50 17.27 -2.65 -20.30
N ALA A 51 17.08 -3.83 -20.92
CA ALA A 51 15.85 -4.60 -20.81
C ALA A 51 15.63 -5.09 -19.36
N GLY A 52 14.43 -4.84 -18.83
CA GLY A 52 14.04 -5.23 -17.49
C GLY A 52 12.53 -5.11 -17.29
N PRO A 53 12.02 -5.43 -16.10
CA PRO A 53 10.60 -5.31 -15.81
C PRO A 53 10.12 -3.85 -15.77
N THR A 54 8.84 -3.65 -16.03
CA THR A 54 8.15 -2.40 -15.77
C THR A 54 7.37 -2.52 -14.46
N ILE A 55 7.72 -1.71 -13.46
CA ILE A 55 7.16 -1.75 -12.10
C ILE A 55 6.32 -0.51 -11.85
N LEU A 56 5.12 -0.70 -11.32
CA LEU A 56 4.29 0.39 -10.81
C LEU A 56 4.54 0.58 -9.30
N LEU A 57 4.79 1.82 -8.90
CA LEU A 57 4.78 2.25 -7.49
C LEU A 57 3.64 3.26 -7.31
N GLN A 58 2.65 2.91 -6.51
CA GLN A 58 1.45 3.73 -6.34
C GLN A 58 1.20 4.07 -4.90
N GLY A 59 1.02 5.37 -4.60
CA GLY A 59 0.57 5.88 -3.31
C GLY A 59 -0.71 6.70 -3.42
N GLY A 60 -1.25 7.08 -2.28
CA GLY A 60 -2.38 8.00 -2.20
C GLY A 60 -3.63 7.53 -2.95
N LEU A 61 -3.88 6.21 -3.03
CA LEU A 61 -5.14 5.67 -3.52
C LEU A 61 -6.28 6.05 -2.57
N HIS A 62 -6.01 6.06 -1.27
CA HIS A 62 -6.82 6.74 -0.26
C HIS A 62 -6.11 8.03 0.16
N GLY A 63 -6.85 9.13 0.23
CA GLY A 63 -6.24 10.44 0.41
C GLY A 63 -5.69 10.70 1.81
N ASP A 64 -6.22 10.04 2.83
CA ASP A 64 -5.80 10.13 4.23
C ASP A 64 -4.57 9.27 4.55
N GLU A 65 -4.13 8.39 3.65
CA GLU A 65 -3.03 7.47 3.86
C GLU A 65 -1.67 8.11 3.51
N VAL A 66 -1.32 9.18 4.25
CA VAL A 66 -0.21 10.09 3.95
C VAL A 66 1.18 9.45 3.98
N ASN A 67 1.39 8.34 4.72
CA ASN A 67 2.66 7.62 4.73
C ASN A 67 3.03 7.12 3.32
N SER A 68 2.04 6.66 2.55
CA SER A 68 2.22 6.17 1.19
C SER A 68 2.74 7.27 0.24
N ILE A 69 2.20 8.47 0.42
CA ILE A 69 2.58 9.66 -0.36
C ILE A 69 3.99 10.11 0.03
N GLU A 70 4.27 10.21 1.34
CA GLU A 70 5.57 10.64 1.87
C GLU A 70 6.69 9.65 1.51
N LEU A 71 6.41 8.35 1.56
CA LEU A 71 7.35 7.31 1.13
C LEU A 71 7.81 7.56 -0.31
N ILE A 72 6.86 7.72 -1.22
CA ILE A 72 7.15 7.98 -2.63
C ILE A 72 7.85 9.34 -2.81
N ARG A 73 7.40 10.39 -2.12
CA ARG A 73 8.02 11.72 -2.17
C ARG A 73 9.50 11.65 -1.78
N ARG A 74 9.84 10.95 -0.69
CA ARG A 74 11.24 10.78 -0.27
C ARG A 74 12.06 10.06 -1.32
N MET A 75 11.55 8.96 -1.86
CA MET A 75 12.24 8.26 -2.93
C MET A 75 12.50 9.16 -4.13
N LEU A 76 11.55 10.00 -4.54
CA LEU A 76 11.71 10.94 -5.65
C LEU A 76 12.79 12.01 -5.38
N ILE A 77 12.86 12.54 -4.15
CA ILE A 77 13.85 13.55 -3.74
C ILE A 77 15.24 12.94 -3.63
N ASP A 78 15.37 11.79 -2.99
CA ASP A 78 16.64 11.11 -2.74
C ASP A 78 17.21 10.46 -4.02
N LYS A 79 16.52 10.65 -5.17
CA LYS A 79 16.92 10.15 -6.47
C LYS A 79 17.21 8.63 -6.47
N ASN A 80 16.51 7.88 -5.61
CA ASN A 80 16.61 6.43 -5.52
C ASN A 80 16.13 5.72 -6.81
N TYR A 81 15.58 6.49 -7.76
CA TYR A 81 15.15 6.05 -9.09
C TYR A 81 16.20 6.26 -10.19
N LYS A 82 17.48 6.15 -9.87
CA LYS A 82 18.51 6.03 -10.93
C LYS A 82 18.37 4.67 -11.59
N ILE A 83 17.33 4.54 -12.39
CA ILE A 83 16.98 3.30 -13.07
C ILE A 83 17.86 3.18 -14.31
N HIS A 84 18.65 2.10 -14.38
CA HIS A 84 19.45 1.79 -15.57
C HIS A 84 18.86 0.62 -16.36
N ARG A 85 18.03 -0.20 -15.73
CA ARG A 85 17.39 -1.37 -16.33
C ARG A 85 15.90 -1.41 -16.05
N GLY A 86 15.09 -1.77 -17.08
CA GLY A 86 13.64 -1.80 -16.96
C GLY A 86 13.02 -0.41 -16.82
N CYS A 87 11.80 -0.35 -16.34
CA CYS A 87 11.07 0.91 -16.16
C CYS A 87 10.39 0.97 -14.80
N VAL A 88 10.41 2.12 -14.16
CA VAL A 88 9.60 2.41 -12.96
C VAL A 88 8.60 3.49 -13.28
N ILE A 89 7.33 3.19 -13.14
CA ILE A 89 6.21 4.12 -13.26
C ILE A 89 5.72 4.44 -11.85
N VAL A 90 5.64 5.72 -11.51
CA VAL A 90 5.30 6.18 -10.16
C VAL A 90 4.08 7.07 -10.19
N VAL A 91 3.07 6.71 -9.42
CA VAL A 91 1.88 7.54 -9.15
C VAL A 91 1.92 7.92 -7.67
N PRO A 92 2.44 9.11 -7.32
CA PRO A 92 2.63 9.46 -5.92
C PRO A 92 1.32 9.75 -5.18
N LEU A 93 0.31 10.25 -5.88
CA LEU A 93 -0.99 10.61 -5.32
C LEU A 93 -2.08 10.42 -6.37
N LEU A 94 -2.93 9.42 -6.18
CA LEU A 94 -4.07 9.19 -7.06
C LEU A 94 -5.31 10.00 -6.62
N ASN A 95 -5.61 10.01 -5.33
CA ASN A 95 -6.80 10.63 -4.75
C ASN A 95 -6.51 12.02 -4.18
N VAL A 96 -6.31 13.01 -5.06
CA VAL A 96 -6.03 14.41 -4.68
C VAL A 96 -7.15 14.98 -3.80
N PHE A 97 -8.42 14.70 -4.09
CA PHE A 97 -9.55 15.23 -3.31
C PHE A 97 -9.62 14.63 -1.91
N GLY A 98 -9.40 13.32 -1.79
CA GLY A 98 -9.31 12.70 -0.49
C GLY A 98 -8.16 13.27 0.34
N PHE A 99 -7.00 13.52 -0.29
CA PHE A 99 -5.86 14.14 0.37
C PHE A 99 -6.19 15.55 0.90
N LEU A 100 -6.78 16.41 0.08
CA LEU A 100 -7.17 17.76 0.49
C LEU A 100 -8.24 17.79 1.57
N ASN A 101 -9.14 16.81 1.57
CA ASN A 101 -10.25 16.70 2.54
C ASN A 101 -9.93 15.78 3.73
N LEU A 102 -8.66 15.34 3.88
CA LEU A 102 -8.22 14.43 4.94
C LEU A 102 -9.08 13.18 5.02
N SER A 103 -9.48 12.65 3.88
CA SER A 103 -10.45 11.59 3.74
C SER A 103 -9.94 10.43 2.90
N ARG A 104 -10.32 9.22 3.31
CA ARG A 104 -10.13 8.00 2.51
C ARG A 104 -10.79 8.13 1.13
N ASN A 105 -11.97 8.69 1.10
CA ASN A 105 -12.86 8.69 -0.05
C ASN A 105 -12.63 9.87 -0.99
N MET A 106 -13.01 9.70 -2.24
CA MET A 106 -13.12 10.74 -3.24
C MET A 106 -14.61 11.09 -3.44
N HIS A 107 -15.04 12.27 -2.97
CA HIS A 107 -16.45 12.68 -3.02
C HIS A 107 -17.40 11.56 -2.50
N GLY A 108 -17.11 11.04 -1.32
CA GLY A 108 -17.90 10.00 -0.66
C GLY A 108 -17.77 8.59 -1.23
N LYS A 109 -16.94 8.37 -2.28
CA LYS A 109 -16.73 7.06 -2.90
C LYS A 109 -15.31 6.54 -2.67
N ASP A 110 -15.21 5.29 -2.23
CA ASP A 110 -13.94 4.60 -2.12
C ASP A 110 -13.42 4.27 -3.53
N VAL A 111 -12.27 4.86 -3.90
CA VAL A 111 -11.61 4.59 -5.18
C VAL A 111 -11.24 3.11 -5.30
N ASN A 112 -10.84 2.47 -4.17
CA ASN A 112 -10.49 1.04 -4.12
C ASN A 112 -11.73 0.11 -4.11
N ARG A 113 -12.90 0.63 -4.44
CA ARG A 113 -14.14 -0.10 -4.75
C ARG A 113 -14.73 0.32 -6.10
N SER A 114 -13.94 1.04 -6.90
CA SER A 114 -14.40 1.62 -8.17
C SER A 114 -13.75 1.00 -9.41
N PHE A 115 -12.84 0.03 -9.24
CA PHE A 115 -12.16 -0.65 -10.36
C PHE A 115 -13.04 -1.68 -11.07
N PRO A 116 -12.87 -1.86 -12.42
CA PRO A 116 -11.87 -1.25 -13.31
C PRO A 116 -12.16 0.21 -13.67
N GLY A 117 -13.28 0.74 -13.26
CA GLY A 117 -13.69 2.09 -13.56
C GLY A 117 -14.44 2.25 -14.89
N SER A 118 -14.88 3.48 -15.15
CA SER A 118 -15.58 3.85 -16.39
C SER A 118 -15.31 5.30 -16.73
N LYS A 119 -15.06 5.59 -18.00
CA LYS A 119 -14.85 6.96 -18.51
C LYS A 119 -16.03 7.90 -18.24
N LYS A 120 -17.25 7.34 -18.16
CA LYS A 120 -18.50 8.10 -17.93
C LYS A 120 -19.00 8.00 -16.48
N GLY A 121 -18.23 7.37 -15.58
CA GLY A 121 -18.61 7.16 -14.19
C GLY A 121 -18.36 8.36 -13.28
N SER A 122 -18.50 8.14 -11.96
CA SER A 122 -18.09 9.12 -10.95
C SER A 122 -16.61 9.43 -11.07
N LEU A 123 -16.13 10.52 -10.43
CA LEU A 123 -14.71 10.88 -10.46
C LEU A 123 -13.83 9.73 -9.97
N ALA A 124 -14.18 9.05 -8.87
CA ALA A 124 -13.47 7.85 -8.41
C ALA A 124 -13.41 6.75 -9.48
N SER A 125 -14.51 6.51 -10.19
CA SER A 125 -14.57 5.54 -11.28
C SER A 125 -13.74 5.97 -12.50
N ARG A 126 -13.68 7.27 -12.81
CA ARG A 126 -12.82 7.77 -13.89
C ARG A 126 -11.35 7.70 -13.53
N MET A 127 -10.97 8.01 -12.29
CA MET A 127 -9.60 7.82 -11.81
C MET A 127 -9.15 6.35 -11.95
N ALA A 128 -9.98 5.41 -11.48
CA ALA A 128 -9.74 3.98 -11.64
C ALA A 128 -9.59 3.58 -13.12
N TYR A 129 -10.47 4.07 -13.99
CA TYR A 129 -10.43 3.79 -15.43
C TYR A 129 -9.11 4.26 -16.07
N TYR A 130 -8.68 5.49 -15.80
CA TYR A 130 -7.44 6.01 -16.40
C TYR A 130 -6.20 5.32 -15.85
N LEU A 131 -6.18 4.97 -14.56
CA LEU A 131 -5.10 4.17 -13.98
C LEU A 131 -5.00 2.81 -14.69
N MET A 132 -6.12 2.10 -14.85
CA MET A 132 -6.13 0.79 -15.51
C MET A 132 -5.73 0.89 -16.97
N LYS A 133 -6.33 1.83 -17.72
CA LYS A 133 -6.17 1.93 -19.16
C LYS A 133 -4.81 2.46 -19.60
N GLU A 134 -4.33 3.52 -18.94
CA GLU A 134 -3.16 4.26 -19.43
C GLU A 134 -1.86 3.76 -18.76
N ILE A 135 -1.93 3.27 -17.50
CA ILE A 135 -0.75 2.93 -16.73
C ILE A 135 -0.61 1.40 -16.60
N VAL A 136 -1.61 0.71 -16.08
CA VAL A 136 -1.53 -0.72 -15.74
C VAL A 136 -1.22 -1.59 -16.96
N THR A 137 -1.69 -1.22 -18.15
CA THR A 137 -1.39 -1.93 -19.42
C THR A 137 0.10 -1.98 -19.77
N ASN A 138 0.92 -1.13 -19.17
CA ASN A 138 2.37 -1.10 -19.37
C ASN A 138 3.16 -1.87 -18.31
N VAL A 139 2.50 -2.37 -17.25
CA VAL A 139 3.13 -2.84 -16.01
C VAL A 139 3.26 -4.36 -15.97
N ASP A 140 4.41 -4.88 -15.54
CA ASP A 140 4.61 -6.31 -15.31
C ASP A 140 4.19 -6.72 -13.89
N PHE A 141 4.38 -5.84 -12.89
CA PHE A 141 3.87 -5.96 -11.52
C PHE A 141 3.92 -4.62 -10.78
N GLY A 142 3.32 -4.53 -9.61
CA GLY A 142 3.33 -3.27 -8.86
C GLY A 142 3.27 -3.43 -7.36
N ILE A 143 3.52 -2.31 -6.67
CA ILE A 143 3.38 -2.13 -5.23
C ILE A 143 2.43 -0.97 -4.98
N ASP A 144 1.35 -1.25 -4.26
CA ASP A 144 0.35 -0.29 -3.82
C ASP A 144 0.55 -0.01 -2.33
N TYR A 145 0.88 1.24 -1.99
CA TYR A 145 1.24 1.63 -0.63
C TYR A 145 0.03 2.17 0.11
N HIS A 146 -0.24 1.59 1.26
CA HIS A 146 -1.36 1.91 2.15
C HIS A 146 -0.94 2.08 3.59
N THR A 147 -1.88 2.54 4.42
CA THR A 147 -1.81 2.54 5.89
C THR A 147 -3.02 1.84 6.48
N GLY A 148 -3.04 1.64 7.79
CA GLY A 148 -4.28 1.37 8.50
C GLY A 148 -5.22 2.58 8.38
N GLY A 149 -6.43 2.34 7.91
CA GLY A 149 -7.49 3.36 7.88
C GLY A 149 -8.29 3.42 9.18
N GLU A 150 -9.06 4.49 9.39
CA GLU A 150 -9.95 4.64 10.54
C GLU A 150 -9.21 4.47 11.87
N GLN A 151 -8.12 5.24 12.06
CA GLN A 151 -7.28 5.24 13.27
C GLN A 151 -6.74 3.85 13.67
N ARG A 152 -6.62 2.93 12.72
CA ARG A 152 -5.88 1.67 12.94
C ARG A 152 -4.44 1.85 12.52
N SER A 153 -3.53 1.44 13.36
CA SER A 153 -2.11 1.40 13.02
C SER A 153 -1.72 -0.03 12.63
N ASN A 154 -1.09 -0.16 11.45
CA ASN A 154 -0.53 -1.41 10.97
C ASN A 154 0.98 -1.46 11.23
N TYR A 155 1.47 -2.55 11.82
CA TYR A 155 2.90 -2.86 11.76
C TYR A 155 3.29 -3.15 10.31
N PRO A 156 4.49 -2.73 9.83
CA PRO A 156 4.86 -2.90 8.43
C PRO A 156 4.68 -4.32 7.91
N GLN A 157 3.81 -4.49 6.93
CA GLN A 157 3.41 -5.77 6.40
C GLN A 157 3.19 -5.70 4.90
N ILE A 158 3.52 -6.78 4.19
CA ILE A 158 3.27 -6.92 2.76
C ILE A 158 2.21 -7.99 2.51
N ARG A 159 1.18 -7.64 1.77
CA ARG A 159 0.07 -8.53 1.42
C ARG A 159 0.16 -8.92 -0.04
N TYR A 160 -0.04 -10.20 -0.33
CA TYR A 160 -0.04 -10.75 -1.68
C TYR A 160 -1.30 -11.58 -1.95
N THR A 161 -1.58 -11.85 -3.22
CA THR A 161 -2.65 -12.76 -3.65
C THR A 161 -2.16 -14.19 -3.49
N PRO A 162 -2.79 -15.04 -2.63
CA PRO A 162 -2.27 -16.39 -2.34
C PRO A 162 -2.12 -17.28 -3.57
N GLU A 163 -3.01 -17.13 -4.54
CA GLU A 163 -3.07 -17.92 -5.76
C GLU A 163 -2.01 -17.49 -6.80
N ASP A 164 -1.32 -16.34 -6.58
CA ASP A 164 -0.27 -15.86 -7.48
C ASP A 164 1.13 -16.08 -6.85
N ILE A 165 1.80 -17.14 -7.29
CA ILE A 165 3.15 -17.50 -6.83
C ILE A 165 4.18 -16.39 -7.12
N ARG A 166 3.96 -15.58 -8.19
CA ARG A 166 4.83 -14.44 -8.52
C ARG A 166 4.68 -13.34 -7.46
N ALA A 167 3.43 -13.03 -7.08
CA ALA A 167 3.16 -12.07 -6.01
C ALA A 167 3.79 -12.51 -4.69
N LYS A 168 3.70 -13.79 -4.32
CA LYS A 168 4.36 -14.33 -3.12
C LYS A 168 5.88 -14.15 -3.18
N LYS A 169 6.51 -14.47 -4.33
CA LYS A 169 7.95 -14.30 -4.53
C LYS A 169 8.38 -12.83 -4.40
N ILE A 170 7.65 -11.89 -5.02
CA ILE A 170 7.98 -10.46 -4.92
C ILE A 170 7.77 -9.96 -3.48
N ALA A 171 6.74 -10.44 -2.76
CA ALA A 171 6.52 -10.10 -1.36
C ALA A 171 7.69 -10.54 -0.47
N SER A 172 8.23 -11.74 -0.70
CA SER A 172 9.43 -12.22 -0.01
C SER A 172 10.66 -11.36 -0.31
N LEU A 173 10.81 -10.89 -1.55
CA LEU A 173 11.90 -9.98 -1.95
C LEU A 173 11.76 -8.60 -1.33
N PHE A 174 10.54 -8.10 -1.20
CA PHE A 174 10.26 -6.83 -0.53
C PHE A 174 10.73 -6.86 0.94
N ASN A 175 10.56 -8.01 1.59
CA ASN A 175 11.09 -8.29 2.93
C ASN A 175 10.59 -7.31 4.01
N ALA A 176 9.27 -7.02 4.02
CA ALA A 176 8.64 -6.35 5.15
C ALA A 176 8.71 -7.24 6.40
N PRO A 177 8.65 -6.68 7.63
CA PRO A 177 8.64 -7.49 8.86
C PRO A 177 7.63 -8.63 8.85
N PHE A 178 6.41 -8.39 8.36
CA PHE A 178 5.41 -9.44 8.16
C PHE A 178 5.00 -9.57 6.70
N MET A 179 4.72 -10.79 6.26
CA MET A 179 4.10 -11.07 4.97
C MET A 179 2.96 -12.07 5.11
N PHE A 180 1.92 -11.92 4.31
CA PHE A 180 0.84 -12.90 4.27
C PHE A 180 -0.04 -12.79 3.02
N GLY A 181 -0.62 -13.92 2.64
CA GLY A 181 -1.66 -13.98 1.64
C GLY A 181 -2.95 -13.33 2.15
N SER A 182 -3.63 -12.57 1.31
CA SER A 182 -4.94 -12.01 1.63
C SER A 182 -5.89 -12.12 0.46
N LYS A 183 -7.17 -12.39 0.77
CA LYS A 183 -8.24 -12.53 -0.23
C LYS A 183 -8.38 -11.25 -1.05
N LEU A 184 -8.73 -11.43 -2.31
CA LEU A 184 -9.08 -10.33 -3.21
C LEU A 184 -10.43 -9.74 -2.82
N ILE A 185 -10.52 -8.42 -2.83
CA ILE A 185 -11.75 -7.70 -2.57
C ILE A 185 -12.34 -7.27 -3.93
N SER A 186 -13.60 -7.56 -4.16
CA SER A 186 -14.27 -7.18 -5.40
C SER A 186 -14.14 -5.68 -5.67
N LYS A 187 -13.92 -5.33 -6.93
CA LYS A 187 -13.74 -3.94 -7.41
C LYS A 187 -12.54 -3.20 -6.77
N SER A 188 -11.59 -3.91 -6.13
CA SER A 188 -10.34 -3.31 -5.69
C SER A 188 -9.31 -3.27 -6.82
N PHE A 189 -8.32 -2.37 -6.70
CA PHE A 189 -7.20 -2.26 -7.64
C PHE A 189 -6.48 -3.59 -7.81
N ARG A 190 -6.07 -4.22 -6.71
CA ARG A 190 -5.37 -5.51 -6.72
C ARG A 190 -6.20 -6.62 -7.38
N ASN A 191 -7.52 -6.69 -7.12
CA ASN A 191 -8.38 -7.67 -7.74
C ASN A 191 -8.47 -7.49 -9.25
N GLU A 192 -8.56 -6.26 -9.71
CA GLU A 192 -8.67 -6.00 -11.15
C GLU A 192 -7.35 -6.24 -11.88
N CYS A 193 -6.21 -5.88 -11.29
CA CYS A 193 -4.90 -6.22 -11.82
C CYS A 193 -4.67 -7.73 -11.86
N TYR A 194 -5.09 -8.49 -10.84
CA TYR A 194 -5.01 -9.96 -10.84
C TYR A 194 -5.78 -10.58 -12.01
N LYS A 195 -6.99 -10.11 -12.31
CA LYS A 195 -7.76 -10.54 -13.48
C LYS A 195 -7.03 -10.27 -14.80
N ASN A 196 -6.21 -9.24 -14.85
CA ASN A 196 -5.37 -8.89 -15.99
C ASN A 196 -3.97 -9.56 -15.92
N ASN A 197 -3.80 -10.55 -15.04
CA ASN A 197 -2.55 -11.29 -14.86
C ASN A 197 -1.35 -10.44 -14.43
N ILE A 198 -1.60 -9.33 -13.72
CA ILE A 198 -0.58 -8.40 -13.21
C ILE A 198 -0.53 -8.52 -11.67
N PRO A 199 0.56 -9.04 -11.08
CA PRO A 199 0.74 -9.12 -9.63
C PRO A 199 0.81 -7.72 -9.01
N ILE A 200 -0.05 -7.46 -8.04
CA ILE A 200 0.05 -6.25 -7.19
C ILE A 200 0.21 -6.67 -5.75
N LEU A 201 1.29 -6.19 -5.15
CA LEU A 201 1.50 -6.26 -3.71
C LEU A 201 0.82 -5.07 -3.03
N VAL A 202 0.36 -5.26 -1.80
CA VAL A 202 -0.12 -4.16 -0.97
C VAL A 202 0.80 -4.06 0.24
N TYR A 203 1.54 -2.96 0.33
CA TYR A 203 2.30 -2.60 1.52
C TYR A 203 1.41 -1.80 2.44
N GLU A 204 1.24 -2.27 3.67
CA GLU A 204 0.42 -1.63 4.70
C GLU A 204 1.26 -1.31 5.92
N ALA A 205 1.39 -0.03 6.29
CA ALA A 205 2.21 0.36 7.44
C ALA A 205 1.81 1.72 8.01
N GLY A 206 1.81 1.82 9.34
CA GLY A 206 1.41 3.03 10.06
C GLY A 206 -0.10 3.25 10.05
N GLU A 207 -0.49 4.47 10.36
CA GLU A 207 -1.87 4.94 10.53
C GLU A 207 -2.18 6.07 9.55
N SER A 208 -3.44 6.20 9.13
CA SER A 208 -3.91 7.34 8.33
C SER A 208 -3.70 8.67 9.08
N LEU A 209 -3.46 9.76 8.32
CA LEU A 209 -3.23 11.12 8.80
C LEU A 209 -2.02 11.27 9.76
N ARG A 210 -1.10 10.32 9.76
CA ARG A 210 0.15 10.38 10.53
C ARG A 210 1.34 10.02 9.67
N LEU A 211 2.47 10.69 9.89
CA LEU A 211 3.77 10.31 9.33
C LEU A 211 4.48 9.42 10.33
N ASP A 212 4.67 8.17 9.95
CA ASP A 212 5.37 7.15 10.72
C ASP A 212 6.71 6.85 10.06
N GLU A 213 7.79 7.32 10.69
CA GLU A 213 9.15 7.21 10.17
C GLU A 213 9.59 5.74 9.99
N PHE A 214 9.20 4.86 10.91
CA PHE A 214 9.52 3.45 10.81
C PHE A 214 8.80 2.79 9.62
N ALA A 215 7.51 3.07 9.47
CA ALA A 215 6.70 2.60 8.35
C ALA A 215 7.26 3.07 7.01
N ILE A 216 7.60 4.37 6.91
CA ILE A 216 8.15 4.98 5.69
C ILE A 216 9.51 4.33 5.33
N LYS A 217 10.43 4.23 6.29
CA LYS A 217 11.75 3.61 6.05
C LYS A 217 11.65 2.15 5.62
N LYS A 218 10.80 1.36 6.28
CA LYS A 218 10.60 -0.05 5.91
C LYS A 218 10.02 -0.21 4.51
N GLY A 219 9.11 0.68 4.10
CA GLY A 219 8.57 0.69 2.74
C GLY A 219 9.60 1.07 1.67
N ILE A 220 10.43 2.10 1.93
CA ILE A 220 11.53 2.48 1.05
C ILE A 220 12.51 1.32 0.88
N ASN A 221 12.98 0.75 1.99
CA ASN A 221 13.93 -0.36 1.96
C ASN A 221 13.37 -1.58 1.22
N GLY A 222 12.10 -1.93 1.47
CA GLY A 222 11.44 -3.01 0.75
C GLY A 222 11.36 -2.77 -0.76
N THR A 223 11.07 -1.55 -1.16
CA THR A 223 11.07 -1.17 -2.58
C THR A 223 12.45 -1.30 -3.19
N LEU A 224 13.48 -0.77 -2.52
CA LEU A 224 14.88 -0.86 -2.98
C LEU A 224 15.36 -2.32 -3.07
N ASN A 225 14.95 -3.20 -2.14
CA ASN A 225 15.23 -4.64 -2.22
C ASN A 225 14.69 -5.26 -3.52
N VAL A 226 13.44 -4.93 -3.88
CA VAL A 226 12.83 -5.41 -5.13
C VAL A 226 13.56 -4.86 -6.35
N LEU A 227 13.82 -3.55 -6.41
CA LEU A 227 14.54 -2.93 -7.52
C LEU A 227 15.96 -3.50 -7.70
N GLN A 228 16.66 -3.75 -6.60
CA GLN A 228 18.01 -4.30 -6.62
C GLN A 228 18.01 -5.78 -7.05
N HIS A 229 17.03 -6.57 -6.61
CA HIS A 229 16.89 -7.97 -7.04
C HIS A 229 16.75 -8.09 -8.57
N PHE A 230 15.99 -7.20 -9.21
CA PHE A 230 15.83 -7.15 -10.65
C PHE A 230 16.99 -6.41 -11.36
N ASN A 231 18.05 -6.06 -10.65
CA ASN A 231 19.19 -5.26 -11.16
C ASN A 231 18.75 -3.96 -11.84
N MET A 232 17.71 -3.30 -11.32
CA MET A 232 17.20 -2.05 -11.89
C MET A 232 17.96 -0.83 -11.39
N ILE A 233 18.56 -0.93 -10.20
CA ILE A 233 19.40 0.09 -9.54
C ILE A 233 20.77 -0.48 -9.24
N ALA A 234 21.77 0.40 -9.04
CA ALA A 234 23.12 0.00 -8.74
C ALA A 234 23.23 -0.79 -7.41
N LYS A 235 24.10 -1.80 -7.39
CA LYS A 235 24.38 -2.58 -6.16
C LYS A 235 25.05 -1.78 -5.04
N SER A 236 25.60 -0.61 -5.36
CA SER A 236 26.17 0.33 -4.39
C SER A 236 25.13 1.02 -3.49
N VAL A 237 23.85 0.89 -3.79
CA VAL A 237 22.78 1.33 -2.89
C VAL A 237 22.80 0.44 -1.66
N VAL A 238 23.17 1.03 -0.52
CA VAL A 238 23.24 0.29 0.76
C VAL A 238 21.82 0.03 1.24
N LEU A 239 21.50 -1.26 1.39
CA LEU A 239 20.23 -1.71 1.95
C LEU A 239 20.39 -2.00 3.45
N GLU A 240 19.39 -1.66 4.24
CA GLU A 240 19.37 -2.11 5.64
C GLU A 240 19.34 -3.65 5.69
N LYS A 241 20.26 -4.23 6.45
CA LYS A 241 20.19 -5.66 6.78
C LYS A 241 18.96 -5.87 7.65
N SER A 242 17.94 -6.54 7.15
CA SER A 242 16.75 -6.91 7.92
C SER A 242 16.67 -8.43 8.08
N LYS A 243 16.01 -8.86 9.17
CA LYS A 243 15.62 -10.27 9.31
C LYS A 243 14.64 -10.61 8.19
N ASN A 244 14.59 -11.89 7.79
CA ASN A 244 13.59 -12.33 6.82
C ASN A 244 12.18 -12.06 7.32
N SER A 245 11.26 -11.77 6.40
CA SER A 245 9.84 -11.62 6.70
C SER A 245 9.30 -12.83 7.47
N ILE A 246 8.52 -12.56 8.49
CA ILE A 246 7.72 -13.60 9.15
C ILE A 246 6.45 -13.79 8.32
N GLU A 247 6.29 -14.99 7.76
CA GLU A 247 5.07 -15.35 7.03
C GLU A 247 3.95 -15.70 8.02
N ILE A 248 2.92 -14.87 8.05
CA ILE A 248 1.75 -15.05 8.91
C ILE A 248 0.74 -15.96 8.20
N SER A 249 0.55 -17.16 8.73
CA SER A 249 -0.36 -18.18 8.16
C SER A 249 -1.80 -18.06 8.68
N ASN A 250 -1.97 -17.66 9.92
CA ASN A 250 -3.28 -17.51 10.56
C ASN A 250 -3.37 -16.18 11.29
N ARG A 251 -4.50 -15.49 11.13
CA ARG A 251 -4.71 -14.19 11.77
C ARG A 251 -6.18 -13.97 12.13
N LYS A 252 -6.40 -13.30 13.24
CA LYS A 252 -7.75 -13.02 13.75
C LYS A 252 -7.80 -11.67 14.45
N TRP A 253 -8.91 -10.96 14.25
CA TRP A 253 -9.23 -9.77 15.02
C TRP A 253 -9.75 -10.16 16.40
N VAL A 254 -9.16 -9.59 17.44
CA VAL A 254 -9.73 -9.53 18.80
C VAL A 254 -10.72 -8.40 18.79
N ARG A 255 -11.97 -8.69 19.16
CA ARG A 255 -13.07 -7.73 19.13
C ARG A 255 -13.51 -7.35 20.53
N ALA A 256 -14.02 -6.12 20.65
CA ALA A 256 -14.61 -5.61 21.88
C ALA A 256 -15.81 -6.45 22.30
N LYS A 257 -15.84 -6.87 23.56
CA LYS A 257 -16.98 -7.60 24.16
C LYS A 257 -18.01 -6.67 24.78
N ILE A 258 -17.62 -5.44 25.11
CA ILE A 258 -18.45 -4.37 25.63
C ILE A 258 -18.11 -3.06 24.92
N ALA A 259 -18.98 -2.05 25.00
CA ALA A 259 -18.69 -0.69 24.58
C ALA A 259 -17.96 0.05 25.72
N GLY A 260 -17.20 1.10 25.39
CA GLY A 260 -16.54 1.96 26.37
C GLY A 260 -15.31 2.69 25.85
N LEU A 261 -14.50 3.19 26.78
CA LEU A 261 -13.21 3.80 26.50
C LEU A 261 -12.14 2.69 26.41
N PHE A 262 -11.48 2.60 25.27
CA PHE A 262 -10.46 1.59 25.01
C PHE A 262 -9.06 2.18 25.20
N SER A 263 -8.22 1.46 25.95
CA SER A 263 -6.79 1.74 26.11
C SER A 263 -5.98 0.50 25.83
N ALA A 264 -5.14 0.54 24.79
CA ALA A 264 -4.15 -0.49 24.50
C ALA A 264 -2.93 -0.30 25.41
N ILE A 265 -2.35 -1.42 25.91
CA ILE A 265 -1.10 -1.41 26.70
C ILE A 265 0.05 -2.11 25.98
N ILE A 266 -0.17 -2.55 24.77
CA ILE A 266 0.82 -3.21 23.91
C ILE A 266 0.92 -2.47 22.58
N ASN A 267 2.02 -2.68 21.86
CA ASN A 267 2.34 -2.01 20.61
C ASN A 267 2.23 -2.96 19.41
N ASN A 268 2.13 -2.37 18.23
CA ASN A 268 2.31 -3.09 16.98
C ASN A 268 3.71 -3.75 16.93
N GLY A 269 3.75 -5.00 16.46
CA GLY A 269 4.96 -5.81 16.37
C GLY A 269 5.27 -6.63 17.63
N ASP A 270 4.61 -6.38 18.76
CA ASP A 270 4.82 -7.12 20.00
C ASP A 270 4.45 -8.60 19.85
N ILE A 271 5.23 -9.47 20.53
CA ILE A 271 4.93 -10.87 20.68
C ILE A 271 4.06 -11.05 21.92
N VAL A 272 2.95 -11.75 21.78
CA VAL A 272 2.00 -11.97 22.87
C VAL A 272 1.74 -13.45 23.12
N LYS A 273 1.45 -13.78 24.38
CA LYS A 273 1.07 -15.13 24.82
C LYS A 273 -0.45 -15.23 25.00
N LYS A 274 -1.02 -16.43 24.79
CA LYS A 274 -2.44 -16.70 25.08
C LYS A 274 -2.77 -16.27 26.50
N GLY A 275 -3.87 -15.53 26.67
CA GLY A 275 -4.33 -15.00 27.96
C GLY A 275 -3.65 -13.70 28.41
N GLN A 276 -2.57 -13.26 27.76
CA GLN A 276 -1.92 -11.98 28.05
C GLN A 276 -2.91 -10.82 27.86
N ILE A 277 -2.91 -9.87 28.80
CA ILE A 277 -3.72 -8.66 28.72
C ILE A 277 -3.08 -7.75 27.66
N LEU A 278 -3.93 -7.28 26.72
CA LEU A 278 -3.57 -6.42 25.58
C LEU A 278 -4.00 -4.98 25.81
N GLY A 279 -4.99 -4.76 26.65
CA GLY A 279 -5.58 -3.48 26.93
C GLY A 279 -6.83 -3.63 27.79
N TYR A 280 -7.49 -2.52 27.99
CA TYR A 280 -8.69 -2.45 28.83
C TYR A 280 -9.80 -1.68 28.12
N ILE A 281 -11.05 -2.05 28.41
CA ILE A 281 -12.26 -1.30 28.06
C ILE A 281 -12.90 -0.86 29.36
N MET A 282 -13.09 0.46 29.53
CA MET A 282 -13.57 1.09 30.73
C MET A 282 -14.85 1.88 30.43
N ASP A 283 -15.75 2.00 31.39
CA ASP A 283 -16.81 2.99 31.29
C ASP A 283 -16.31 4.40 31.65
N THR A 284 -17.18 5.40 31.47
CA THR A 284 -16.86 6.81 31.74
C THR A 284 -16.99 7.19 33.22
N TYR A 285 -17.44 6.27 34.07
CA TYR A 285 -17.71 6.52 35.48
C TYR A 285 -16.70 5.85 36.42
N GLY A 286 -15.87 4.95 35.90
CA GLY A 286 -14.83 4.24 36.67
C GLY A 286 -15.33 2.98 37.38
N GLU A 287 -16.53 2.49 37.04
CA GLU A 287 -17.13 1.29 37.64
C GLU A 287 -16.72 0.01 36.92
N THR A 288 -16.43 0.08 35.62
CA THR A 288 -16.09 -1.06 34.79
C THR A 288 -14.65 -0.99 34.28
N ASN A 289 -13.92 -2.10 34.43
CA ASN A 289 -12.60 -2.28 33.85
C ASN A 289 -12.47 -3.70 33.25
N PHE A 290 -12.77 -3.81 31.96
CA PHE A 290 -12.79 -5.09 31.24
C PHE A 290 -11.46 -5.34 30.55
N ALA A 291 -10.74 -6.39 30.96
CA ALA A 291 -9.45 -6.78 30.35
C ALA A 291 -9.65 -7.47 29.00
N VAL A 292 -9.05 -6.93 27.95
CA VAL A 292 -8.95 -7.54 26.63
C VAL A 292 -7.73 -8.46 26.59
N LYS A 293 -7.93 -9.75 26.26
CA LYS A 293 -6.87 -10.78 26.32
C LYS A 293 -6.58 -11.38 24.95
N ALA A 294 -5.31 -11.77 24.74
CA ALA A 294 -4.87 -12.50 23.54
C ALA A 294 -5.50 -13.90 23.51
N PRO A 295 -6.13 -14.31 22.39
CA PRO A 295 -6.77 -15.62 22.28
C PRO A 295 -5.76 -16.76 22.05
N TYR A 296 -4.55 -16.45 21.57
CA TYR A 296 -3.45 -17.38 21.28
C TYR A 296 -2.09 -16.65 21.26
N ASN A 297 -1.00 -17.41 21.19
CA ASN A 297 0.35 -16.87 21.03
C ASN A 297 0.51 -16.32 19.61
N GLY A 298 1.13 -15.16 19.45
CA GLY A 298 1.36 -14.56 18.12
C GLY A 298 1.95 -13.19 18.18
N TYR A 299 1.84 -12.47 17.06
CA TYR A 299 2.33 -11.11 16.87
C TYR A 299 1.16 -10.14 16.74
N ILE A 300 1.27 -8.97 17.31
CA ILE A 300 0.33 -7.86 17.06
C ILE A 300 0.67 -7.24 15.71
N ILE A 301 -0.20 -7.46 14.72
CA ILE A 301 0.01 -6.95 13.36
C ILE A 301 -0.77 -5.68 13.06
N ALA A 302 -1.78 -5.36 13.88
CA ALA A 302 -2.46 -4.06 13.87
C ALA A 302 -3.14 -3.78 15.22
N VAL A 303 -3.24 -2.49 15.57
CA VAL A 303 -3.93 -1.97 16.74
C VAL A 303 -4.94 -0.91 16.32
N ASN A 304 -6.11 -0.93 16.92
CA ASN A 304 -7.08 0.16 16.83
C ASN A 304 -6.75 1.21 17.89
N ASN A 305 -6.52 2.44 17.46
CA ASN A 305 -6.21 3.57 18.35
C ASN A 305 -7.45 4.44 18.64
N PHE A 306 -8.63 4.03 18.19
CA PHE A 306 -9.87 4.73 18.49
C PHE A 306 -10.20 4.59 19.98
N PRO A 307 -10.28 5.68 20.76
CA PRO A 307 -10.48 5.59 22.20
C PRO A 307 -11.94 5.24 22.58
N ILE A 308 -12.90 5.54 21.71
CA ILE A 308 -14.31 5.22 21.94
C ILE A 308 -14.68 4.04 21.04
N ILE A 309 -15.12 2.95 21.63
CA ILE A 309 -15.43 1.73 20.89
C ILE A 309 -16.82 1.19 21.26
N ASN A 310 -17.42 0.48 20.30
CA ASN A 310 -18.65 -0.24 20.48
C ASN A 310 -18.40 -1.74 20.60
N MET A 311 -19.35 -2.46 21.14
CA MET A 311 -19.32 -3.93 21.15
C MET A 311 -19.19 -4.46 19.71
N GLY A 312 -18.24 -5.36 19.47
CA GLY A 312 -17.95 -5.92 18.16
C GLY A 312 -16.84 -5.20 17.39
N ASP A 313 -16.42 -4.01 17.80
CA ASP A 313 -15.32 -3.29 17.13
C ASP A 313 -14.02 -4.08 17.19
N ALA A 314 -13.24 -3.99 16.11
CA ALA A 314 -11.96 -4.64 15.98
C ALA A 314 -10.89 -3.86 16.78
N LEU A 315 -10.22 -4.49 17.73
CA LEU A 315 -9.23 -3.86 18.63
C LEU A 315 -7.80 -4.22 18.25
N PHE A 316 -7.49 -5.50 18.16
CA PHE A 316 -6.16 -6.01 17.84
C PHE A 316 -6.24 -7.04 16.73
N HIS A 317 -5.36 -6.94 15.76
CA HIS A 317 -5.16 -7.98 14.76
C HIS A 317 -3.94 -8.80 15.16
N ILE A 318 -4.16 -10.07 15.53
CA ILE A 318 -3.10 -10.98 15.94
C ILE A 318 -2.86 -12.00 14.85
N GLY A 319 -1.58 -12.26 14.56
CA GLY A 319 -1.13 -13.22 13.57
C GLY A 319 -0.11 -14.21 14.11
N LYS A 320 -0.05 -15.44 13.56
CA LYS A 320 0.95 -16.45 13.83
C LYS A 320 1.36 -17.20 12.59
#